data_533acbc918f94793419a379e83a54f26
#
_entry.id   533acbc918f94793419a379e83a54f26
#
_cell.length_a   1.000
_cell.length_b   1.000
_cell.length_c   1.000
_cell.angle_alpha   90.00
_cell.angle_beta   90.00
_cell.angle_gamma   90.00
#
_symmetry.space_group_name_H-M   'P 1'
#
loop_
_entity.id
_entity.type
_entity.pdbx_description
1 polymer ?
#
loop_
_entity_poly.entity_id
_entity_poly.type
_entity_poly.pdbx_seq_one_letter_code
_entity_poly.pdbx_strand_id
1 'polypeptide(L)'
;MFDYDIALENKELNLFCDAFRRACSHIPTGVAILAGLDAEQRPFGLTVSSTTCVSFAPPLISVCIDRGSPSVEQIRRGGRFSLNLLRNDQAELATLFAAPGIDRFQKPCWRTSEFGPPIFNGTLGALYCEVTKDVEAGDHQLILGEVKRLVLHGSGNPLVYWRRAFHKLHLHYPFIESEQVLEEFLRLWEAGTLPRSSWTHGAHVAVAAYYAFDHPQETAFQMTKSGILHFNVCVGTANTEDSGYHETLTRFWAGVVGGFVRSGQFPSRLEAVRSAVRQFGEDRDRHRLHYSFDVVRDRRARREWIQPDRESILDIGRSPNLPSCESRQLRNRLMSSG
;
A
#
# COMPACT_ATOMS: atom_id res chain seq x y z
N MET A 1 -24.38 19.55 -32.65
CA MET A 1 -23.12 20.11 -33.11
C MET A 1 -23.12 21.53 -32.60
N PHE A 2 -22.58 21.76 -31.41
CA PHE A 2 -22.47 23.11 -30.85
C PHE A 2 -21.01 23.52 -31.01
N ASP A 3 -20.75 24.33 -32.04
CA ASP A 3 -19.48 25.03 -32.20
C ASP A 3 -19.43 26.12 -31.13
N TYR A 4 -18.68 25.91 -30.07
CA TYR A 4 -18.26 26.96 -29.15
C TYR A 4 -16.93 27.52 -29.65
N ASP A 5 -17.02 28.38 -30.65
CA ASP A 5 -15.91 29.26 -31.03
C ASP A 5 -15.96 30.50 -30.08
N ILE A 6 -15.56 30.31 -28.84
CA ILE A 6 -15.35 31.38 -27.89
C ILE A 6 -13.86 31.71 -27.96
N ALA A 7 -13.52 32.75 -28.69
CA ALA A 7 -12.27 33.45 -28.50
C ALA A 7 -12.30 34.10 -27.09
N LEU A 8 -11.83 33.32 -26.10
CA LEU A 8 -11.76 33.78 -24.71
C LEU A 8 -10.74 34.92 -24.64
N GLU A 9 -11.17 36.14 -24.29
CA GLU A 9 -10.25 37.19 -23.90
C GLU A 9 -9.33 36.70 -22.78
N ASN A 10 -8.07 37.16 -22.72
CA ASN A 10 -7.06 36.68 -21.77
C ASN A 10 -7.53 36.66 -20.30
N LYS A 11 -8.45 37.55 -19.93
CA LYS A 11 -9.01 37.61 -18.57
C LYS A 11 -10.00 36.47 -18.30
N GLU A 12 -10.81 36.08 -19.26
CA GLU A 12 -11.77 34.96 -19.17
C GLU A 12 -11.03 33.62 -19.19
N LEU A 13 -9.97 33.52 -19.99
CA LEU A 13 -9.09 32.33 -20.01
C LEU A 13 -8.42 32.09 -18.65
N ASN A 14 -7.94 33.15 -17.99
CA ASN A 14 -7.35 33.03 -16.65
C ASN A 14 -8.37 32.56 -15.60
N LEU A 15 -9.60 33.12 -15.63
CA LEU A 15 -10.68 32.72 -14.77
C LEU A 15 -11.07 31.25 -15.00
N PHE A 16 -11.13 30.83 -16.25
CA PHE A 16 -11.39 29.42 -16.61
C PHE A 16 -10.28 28.50 -16.12
N CYS A 17 -9.00 28.84 -16.33
CA CYS A 17 -7.86 28.06 -15.85
C CYS A 17 -7.87 27.93 -14.32
N ASP A 18 -8.24 28.98 -13.58
CA ASP A 18 -8.35 28.92 -12.12
C ASP A 18 -9.54 28.08 -11.66
N ALA A 19 -10.66 28.13 -12.36
CA ALA A 19 -11.80 27.24 -12.12
C ALA A 19 -11.45 25.79 -12.41
N PHE A 20 -10.73 25.54 -13.51
CA PHE A 20 -10.24 24.21 -13.88
C PHE A 20 -9.25 23.65 -12.84
N ARG A 21 -8.27 24.45 -12.38
CA ARG A 21 -7.36 24.04 -11.28
C ARG A 21 -8.12 23.70 -10.01
N ARG A 22 -9.17 24.45 -9.66
CA ARG A 22 -10.04 24.13 -8.51
C ARG A 22 -10.79 22.83 -8.73
N ALA A 23 -11.35 22.61 -9.91
CA ALA A 23 -12.04 21.36 -10.24
C ALA A 23 -11.08 20.16 -10.14
N CYS A 24 -9.89 20.26 -10.74
CA CYS A 24 -8.86 19.21 -10.65
C CYS A 24 -8.41 18.94 -9.21
N SER A 25 -8.41 19.96 -8.33
CA SER A 25 -8.05 19.76 -6.92
C SER A 25 -9.03 18.86 -6.15
N HIS A 26 -10.23 18.61 -6.69
CA HIS A 26 -11.20 17.69 -6.11
C HIS A 26 -10.96 16.23 -6.50
N ILE A 27 -10.02 15.94 -7.38
CA ILE A 27 -9.64 14.58 -7.74
C ILE A 27 -8.57 14.12 -6.74
N PRO A 28 -8.85 13.14 -5.86
CA PRO A 28 -7.85 12.58 -4.98
C PRO A 28 -6.86 11.75 -5.79
N THR A 29 -5.57 11.92 -5.53
CA THR A 29 -4.50 11.19 -6.21
C THR A 29 -3.52 10.58 -5.22
N GLY A 30 -2.92 9.45 -5.58
CA GLY A 30 -1.80 8.90 -4.84
C GLY A 30 -0.56 9.78 -5.01
N VAL A 31 0.33 9.76 -4.02
CA VAL A 31 1.58 10.53 -4.02
C VAL A 31 2.77 9.60 -4.16
N ALA A 32 3.68 9.94 -5.06
CA ALA A 32 4.91 9.20 -5.24
C ALA A 32 6.11 10.16 -5.39
N ILE A 33 7.32 9.65 -5.16
CA ILE A 33 8.55 10.29 -5.59
C ILE A 33 9.03 9.59 -6.86
N LEU A 34 9.09 10.35 -7.95
CA LEU A 34 9.81 9.95 -9.12
C LEU A 34 11.28 10.29 -8.91
N ALA A 35 12.19 9.33 -9.13
CA ALA A 35 13.62 9.54 -8.99
C ALA A 35 14.40 8.86 -10.12
N GLY A 36 15.55 9.43 -10.49
CA GLY A 36 16.43 8.92 -11.51
C GLY A 36 17.88 9.28 -11.24
N LEU A 37 18.74 8.92 -12.18
CA LEU A 37 20.14 9.35 -12.21
C LEU A 37 20.37 10.19 -13.48
N ASP A 38 21.04 11.32 -13.33
CA ASP A 38 21.45 12.12 -14.48
C ASP A 38 22.65 11.49 -15.23
N ALA A 39 23.15 12.16 -16.26
CA ALA A 39 24.26 11.67 -17.06
C ALA A 39 25.56 11.49 -16.25
N GLU A 40 25.74 12.26 -15.19
CA GLU A 40 26.85 12.19 -14.26
C GLU A 40 26.61 11.24 -13.08
N GLN A 41 25.56 10.41 -13.16
CA GLN A 41 25.14 9.48 -12.10
C GLN A 41 24.72 10.16 -10.78
N ARG A 42 24.35 11.45 -10.80
CA ARG A 42 23.85 12.15 -9.64
C ARG A 42 22.33 11.91 -9.53
N PRO A 43 21.83 11.66 -8.34
CA PRO A 43 20.40 11.41 -8.15
C PRO A 43 19.60 12.71 -8.33
N PHE A 44 18.47 12.61 -9.02
CA PHE A 44 17.44 13.65 -9.09
C PHE A 44 16.09 13.04 -8.74
N GLY A 45 15.14 13.88 -8.36
CA GLY A 45 13.78 13.41 -8.08
C GLY A 45 12.84 14.55 -7.75
N LEU A 46 11.55 14.26 -7.89
CA LEU A 46 10.45 15.18 -7.59
C LEU A 46 9.23 14.42 -7.09
N THR A 47 8.41 15.11 -6.31
CA THR A 47 7.09 14.60 -5.92
C THR A 47 6.12 14.71 -7.07
N VAL A 48 5.43 13.63 -7.35
CA VAL A 48 4.39 13.54 -8.38
C VAL A 48 3.09 13.00 -7.79
N SER A 49 1.97 13.52 -8.29
CA SER A 49 0.62 13.06 -7.97
C SER A 49 -0.20 12.72 -9.23
N SER A 50 0.43 12.77 -10.39
CA SER A 50 -0.17 12.56 -11.72
C SER A 50 0.04 11.14 -12.27
N THR A 51 0.33 10.17 -11.39
CA THR A 51 0.63 8.80 -11.79
C THR A 51 -0.63 8.00 -12.08
N THR A 52 -0.62 7.23 -13.20
CA THR A 52 -1.75 6.38 -13.58
C THR A 52 -1.23 5.05 -14.16
N CYS A 53 -1.81 3.94 -13.72
CA CYS A 53 -1.63 2.65 -14.37
C CYS A 53 -2.34 2.68 -15.73
N VAL A 54 -1.59 2.46 -16.81
CA VAL A 54 -2.09 2.55 -18.18
C VAL A 54 -2.41 1.19 -18.77
N SER A 55 -1.55 0.19 -18.50
CA SER A 55 -1.67 -1.17 -19.06
C SER A 55 -1.07 -2.20 -18.11
N PHE A 56 -1.61 -3.41 -18.15
CA PHE A 56 -1.04 -4.57 -17.45
C PHE A 56 -0.24 -5.49 -18.37
N ALA A 57 -0.45 -5.42 -19.69
CA ALA A 57 0.27 -6.23 -20.66
C ALA A 57 0.51 -5.44 -21.98
N PRO A 58 1.71 -4.85 -22.14
CA PRO A 58 2.81 -4.74 -21.20
C PRO A 58 2.47 -3.86 -19.98
N PRO A 59 3.17 -4.00 -18.86
CA PRO A 59 2.89 -3.18 -17.67
C PRO A 59 3.39 -1.74 -17.87
N LEU A 60 2.47 -0.81 -18.11
CA LEU A 60 2.76 0.60 -18.38
C LEU A 60 2.17 1.51 -17.29
N ILE A 61 2.96 2.50 -16.92
CA ILE A 61 2.55 3.59 -16.05
C ILE A 61 2.80 4.94 -16.73
N SER A 62 1.93 5.92 -16.48
CA SER A 62 2.13 7.29 -16.94
C SER A 62 2.40 8.23 -15.78
N VAL A 63 3.13 9.30 -16.07
CA VAL A 63 3.33 10.44 -15.18
C VAL A 63 3.35 11.73 -16.00
N CYS A 64 2.70 12.80 -15.51
CA CYS A 64 2.78 14.13 -16.11
C CYS A 64 3.70 15.00 -15.26
N ILE A 65 4.65 15.68 -15.90
CA ILE A 65 5.63 16.56 -15.28
C ILE A 65 5.59 17.91 -15.99
N ASP A 66 5.61 19.00 -15.24
CA ASP A 66 5.72 20.35 -15.78
C ASP A 66 6.90 20.47 -16.74
N ARG A 67 6.69 21.00 -17.95
CA ARG A 67 7.72 21.10 -18.99
C ARG A 67 8.91 21.99 -18.59
N GLY A 68 8.70 22.94 -17.69
CA GLY A 68 9.76 23.77 -17.11
C GLY A 68 10.61 23.04 -16.06
N SER A 69 10.22 21.84 -15.65
CA SER A 69 11.01 21.07 -14.69
C SER A 69 12.29 20.50 -15.32
N PRO A 70 13.47 20.74 -14.71
CA PRO A 70 14.72 20.14 -15.18
C PRO A 70 14.70 18.61 -15.19
N SER A 71 13.83 18.00 -14.41
CA SER A 71 13.68 16.54 -14.34
C SER A 71 13.18 15.93 -15.65
N VAL A 72 12.47 16.68 -16.50
CA VAL A 72 12.03 16.19 -17.82
C VAL A 72 13.25 15.81 -18.67
N GLU A 73 14.21 16.72 -18.78
CA GLU A 73 15.42 16.48 -19.58
C GLU A 73 16.30 15.40 -18.95
N GLN A 74 16.40 15.37 -17.62
CA GLN A 74 17.14 14.31 -16.92
C GLN A 74 16.54 12.93 -17.16
N ILE A 75 15.21 12.78 -17.17
CA ILE A 75 14.52 11.53 -17.49
C ILE A 75 14.76 11.13 -18.96
N ARG A 76 14.67 12.10 -19.89
CA ARG A 76 14.93 11.85 -21.31
C ARG A 76 16.32 11.29 -21.56
N ARG A 77 17.32 11.91 -20.95
CA ARG A 77 18.73 11.46 -21.09
C ARG A 77 19.00 10.14 -20.39
N GLY A 78 18.45 9.96 -19.19
CA GLY A 78 18.64 8.74 -18.40
C GLY A 78 17.86 7.54 -18.92
N GLY A 79 16.72 7.78 -19.56
CA GLY A 79 15.84 6.73 -20.10
C GLY A 79 15.19 5.83 -19.04
N ARG A 80 15.48 6.07 -17.76
CA ARG A 80 15.03 5.25 -16.64
C ARG A 80 14.66 6.09 -15.42
N PHE A 81 13.64 5.65 -14.70
CA PHE A 81 13.26 6.25 -13.42
C PHE A 81 12.68 5.21 -12.48
N SER A 82 12.68 5.50 -11.20
CA SER A 82 11.89 4.79 -10.19
C SER A 82 10.68 5.63 -9.80
N LEU A 83 9.57 4.96 -9.52
CA LEU A 83 8.39 5.56 -8.92
C LEU A 83 8.18 4.96 -7.54
N ASN A 84 8.39 5.75 -6.50
CA ASN A 84 8.36 5.32 -5.11
C ASN A 84 7.02 5.73 -4.48
N LEU A 85 6.15 4.77 -4.22
CA LEU A 85 4.80 4.97 -3.72
C LEU A 85 4.83 5.32 -2.23
N LEU A 86 4.43 6.54 -1.86
CA LEU A 86 4.55 7.03 -0.49
C LEU A 86 3.45 6.51 0.43
N ARG A 87 3.88 6.20 1.66
CA ARG A 87 2.98 5.89 2.78
C ARG A 87 2.42 7.18 3.41
N ASN A 88 1.31 7.04 4.10
CA ASN A 88 0.58 8.11 4.77
C ASN A 88 1.38 8.84 5.88
N ASP A 89 2.49 8.30 6.34
CA ASP A 89 3.42 8.91 7.31
C ASP A 89 4.61 9.63 6.64
N GLN A 90 4.65 9.69 5.31
CA GLN A 90 5.75 10.28 4.54
C GLN A 90 5.43 11.64 3.89
N ALA A 91 4.48 12.39 4.46
CA ALA A 91 4.12 13.72 3.95
C ALA A 91 5.30 14.72 3.97
N GLU A 92 6.19 14.64 4.97
CA GLU A 92 7.40 15.46 5.03
C GLU A 92 8.36 15.16 3.88
N LEU A 93 8.51 13.88 3.54
CA LEU A 93 9.31 13.45 2.41
C LEU A 93 8.72 13.96 1.09
N ALA A 94 7.40 13.88 0.93
CA ALA A 94 6.70 14.45 -0.23
C ALA A 94 6.92 15.95 -0.34
N THR A 95 6.83 16.69 0.77
CA THR A 95 7.07 18.14 0.81
C THR A 95 8.51 18.48 0.43
N LEU A 96 9.49 17.75 0.93
CA LEU A 96 10.91 17.93 0.61
C LEU A 96 11.15 17.78 -0.90
N PHE A 97 10.56 16.77 -1.53
CA PHE A 97 10.74 16.52 -2.98
C PHE A 97 9.88 17.41 -3.88
N ALA A 98 8.90 18.12 -3.32
CA ALA A 98 8.14 19.16 -4.02
C ALA A 98 8.82 20.54 -3.98
N ALA A 99 9.71 20.80 -3.00
CA ALA A 99 10.34 22.10 -2.83
C ALA A 99 11.41 22.36 -3.90
N PRO A 100 11.43 23.55 -4.53
CA PRO A 100 12.49 23.93 -5.47
C PRO A 100 13.79 24.31 -4.76
N GLY A 101 14.93 24.15 -5.44
CA GLY A 101 16.22 24.72 -5.01
C GLY A 101 16.87 24.04 -3.79
N ILE A 102 16.40 22.90 -3.34
CA ILE A 102 16.94 22.17 -2.18
C ILE A 102 17.64 20.89 -2.67
N ASP A 103 18.80 20.56 -2.09
CA ASP A 103 19.39 19.24 -2.24
C ASP A 103 18.57 18.20 -1.46
N ARG A 104 17.76 17.46 -2.19
CA ARG A 104 16.76 16.52 -1.67
C ARG A 104 17.37 15.19 -1.23
N PHE A 105 18.60 14.90 -1.64
CA PHE A 105 19.25 13.62 -1.43
C PHE A 105 20.27 13.58 -0.28
N GLN A 106 20.40 14.66 0.48
CA GLN A 106 21.30 14.73 1.66
C GLN A 106 20.92 13.75 2.78
N LYS A 107 19.63 13.44 2.94
CA LYS A 107 19.19 12.49 3.97
C LYS A 107 19.38 11.05 3.51
N PRO A 108 19.91 10.14 4.34
CA PRO A 108 20.19 8.74 3.97
C PRO A 108 18.91 7.87 4.01
N CYS A 109 17.77 8.40 3.51
CA CYS A 109 16.50 7.67 3.44
C CYS A 109 16.30 6.93 2.11
N TRP A 110 17.31 6.94 1.24
CA TRP A 110 17.29 6.31 -0.07
C TRP A 110 18.54 5.47 -0.30
N ARG A 111 18.50 4.64 -1.32
CA ARG A 111 19.64 3.85 -1.81
C ARG A 111 19.55 3.72 -3.33
N THR A 112 20.67 3.61 -3.99
CA THR A 112 20.73 3.12 -5.37
C THR A 112 20.47 1.62 -5.40
N SER A 113 19.88 1.16 -6.46
CA SER A 113 19.67 -0.27 -6.72
C SER A 113 20.57 -0.73 -7.86
N GLU A 114 20.68 -2.02 -8.06
CA GLU A 114 21.33 -2.62 -9.24
C GLU A 114 20.68 -2.17 -10.57
N PHE A 115 19.44 -1.64 -10.54
CA PHE A 115 18.72 -1.08 -11.70
C PHE A 115 19.04 0.40 -11.94
N GLY A 116 19.85 1.04 -11.10
CA GLY A 116 20.28 2.42 -11.20
C GLY A 116 19.41 3.41 -10.41
N PRO A 117 18.16 3.70 -10.78
CA PRO A 117 17.35 4.74 -10.13
C PRO A 117 17.20 4.57 -8.61
N PRO A 118 17.23 5.68 -7.84
CA PRO A 118 17.09 5.63 -6.38
C PRO A 118 15.75 5.07 -5.92
N ILE A 119 15.76 4.32 -4.83
CA ILE A 119 14.55 3.93 -4.09
C ILE A 119 14.62 4.42 -2.66
N PHE A 120 13.44 4.69 -2.09
CA PHE A 120 13.28 5.23 -0.76
C PHE A 120 12.83 4.16 0.23
N ASN A 121 13.40 4.22 1.43
CA ASN A 121 13.06 3.29 2.50
C ASN A 121 11.67 3.57 3.05
N GLY A 122 10.98 2.51 3.46
CA GLY A 122 9.68 2.61 4.13
C GLY A 122 8.52 3.05 3.25
N THR A 123 8.68 3.11 1.91
CA THR A 123 7.57 3.34 0.96
C THR A 123 6.67 2.10 0.87
N LEU A 124 5.49 2.22 0.28
CA LEU A 124 4.62 1.06 -0.03
C LEU A 124 5.26 0.12 -1.04
N GLY A 125 6.04 0.69 -1.95
CA GLY A 125 6.76 -0.04 -2.97
C GLY A 125 7.45 0.90 -3.94
N ALA A 126 8.27 0.32 -4.82
CA ALA A 126 8.97 1.03 -5.88
C ALA A 126 8.79 0.30 -7.22
N LEU A 127 8.48 1.05 -8.26
CA LEU A 127 8.40 0.58 -9.65
C LEU A 127 9.64 1.09 -10.38
N TYR A 128 10.38 0.21 -11.04
CA TYR A 128 11.50 0.58 -11.92
C TYR A 128 11.01 0.60 -13.36
N CYS A 129 11.11 1.76 -13.98
CA CYS A 129 10.54 2.03 -15.29
C CYS A 129 11.61 2.38 -16.31
N GLU A 130 11.45 1.86 -17.54
CA GLU A 130 12.13 2.35 -18.72
C GLU A 130 11.17 3.22 -19.53
N VAL A 131 11.64 4.40 -19.94
CA VAL A 131 10.82 5.32 -20.76
C VAL A 131 10.54 4.68 -22.11
N THR A 132 9.26 4.53 -22.45
CA THR A 132 8.83 4.00 -23.74
C THR A 132 8.29 5.09 -24.66
N LYS A 133 7.73 6.15 -24.08
CA LYS A 133 7.16 7.25 -24.83
C LYS A 133 7.20 8.54 -24.01
N ASP A 134 7.40 9.63 -24.72
CA ASP A 134 7.43 10.99 -24.18
C ASP A 134 6.60 11.88 -25.11
N VAL A 135 5.53 12.50 -24.59
CA VAL A 135 4.53 13.21 -25.38
C VAL A 135 4.29 14.58 -24.77
N GLU A 136 4.35 15.62 -25.58
CA GLU A 136 3.94 16.96 -25.17
C GLU A 136 2.43 17.02 -24.94
N ALA A 137 2.03 17.54 -23.78
CA ALA A 137 0.64 17.64 -23.36
C ALA A 137 0.40 19.00 -22.68
N GLY A 138 0.23 20.04 -23.49
CA GLY A 138 0.06 21.41 -23.02
C GLY A 138 1.29 21.95 -22.29
N ASP A 139 1.13 22.38 -21.05
CA ASP A 139 2.20 22.85 -20.16
C ASP A 139 2.96 21.71 -19.47
N HIS A 140 2.57 20.45 -19.71
CA HIS A 140 3.18 19.25 -19.13
C HIS A 140 3.81 18.36 -20.20
N GLN A 141 4.69 17.49 -19.73
CA GLN A 141 5.23 16.34 -20.45
C GLN A 141 4.61 15.08 -19.91
N LEU A 142 3.93 14.30 -20.76
CA LEU A 142 3.40 12.98 -20.44
C LEU A 142 4.46 11.93 -20.75
N ILE A 143 4.97 11.27 -19.74
CA ILE A 143 5.97 10.22 -19.85
C ILE A 143 5.30 8.87 -19.58
N LEU A 144 5.47 7.94 -20.52
CA LEU A 144 5.10 6.54 -20.36
C LEU A 144 6.33 5.73 -20.01
N GLY A 145 6.27 4.97 -18.93
CA GLY A 145 7.29 4.03 -18.51
C GLY A 145 6.78 2.60 -18.49
N GLU A 146 7.53 1.69 -19.07
CA GLU A 146 7.30 0.25 -18.91
C GLU A 146 7.95 -0.21 -17.62
N VAL A 147 7.16 -0.83 -16.74
CA VAL A 147 7.65 -1.37 -15.46
C VAL A 147 8.44 -2.64 -15.72
N LYS A 148 9.75 -2.56 -15.55
CA LYS A 148 10.66 -3.70 -15.72
C LYS A 148 10.85 -4.50 -14.45
N ARG A 149 10.72 -3.85 -13.30
CA ARG A 149 10.81 -4.47 -11.99
C ARG A 149 9.98 -3.70 -10.97
N LEU A 150 9.53 -4.40 -9.96
CA LEU A 150 8.82 -3.80 -8.82
C LEU A 150 9.29 -4.43 -7.51
N VAL A 151 9.21 -3.63 -6.44
CA VAL A 151 9.41 -4.08 -5.07
C VAL A 151 8.20 -3.61 -4.27
N LEU A 152 7.56 -4.52 -3.55
CA LEU A 152 6.50 -4.20 -2.58
C LEU A 152 7.07 -4.33 -1.18
N HIS A 153 6.88 -3.31 -0.34
CA HIS A 153 7.46 -3.25 1.00
C HIS A 153 6.47 -3.63 2.12
N GLY A 154 5.37 -4.28 1.77
CA GLY A 154 4.37 -4.76 2.73
C GLY A 154 3.19 -3.82 2.92
N SER A 155 2.58 -3.86 4.11
CA SER A 155 1.34 -3.17 4.45
C SER A 155 1.54 -1.68 4.77
N GLY A 156 0.50 -0.91 4.54
CA GLY A 156 0.43 0.51 4.89
C GLY A 156 -0.60 1.23 4.04
N ASN A 157 -1.05 2.38 4.50
CA ASN A 157 -1.99 3.22 3.76
C ASN A 157 -1.24 4.21 2.88
N PRO A 158 -1.73 4.51 1.66
CA PRO A 158 -1.11 5.47 0.77
C PRO A 158 -1.23 6.90 1.30
N LEU A 159 -0.24 7.73 0.94
CA LEU A 159 -0.37 9.17 1.03
C LEU A 159 -1.26 9.65 -0.11
N VAL A 160 -2.28 10.44 0.21
CA VAL A 160 -3.23 10.99 -0.76
C VAL A 160 -3.03 12.50 -0.86
N TYR A 161 -3.01 13.04 -2.09
CA TYR A 161 -3.05 14.46 -2.35
C TYR A 161 -4.46 14.86 -2.79
N TRP A 162 -5.11 15.75 -2.04
CA TRP A 162 -6.46 16.21 -2.32
C TRP A 162 -6.64 17.64 -1.81
N ARG A 163 -7.33 18.48 -2.60
CA ARG A 163 -7.57 19.88 -2.26
C ARG A 163 -6.30 20.64 -1.87
N ARG A 164 -5.19 20.37 -2.57
CA ARG A 164 -3.86 20.99 -2.38
C ARG A 164 -3.21 20.70 -1.04
N ALA A 165 -3.58 19.60 -0.39
CA ALA A 165 -2.98 19.13 0.86
C ALA A 165 -2.74 17.63 0.83
N PHE A 166 -1.81 17.18 1.66
CA PHE A 166 -1.58 15.76 1.90
C PHE A 166 -2.57 15.26 2.96
N HIS A 167 -3.19 14.13 2.67
CA HIS A 167 -4.16 13.49 3.55
C HIS A 167 -3.75 12.05 3.83
N LYS A 168 -4.11 11.60 5.04
CA LYS A 168 -4.06 10.19 5.39
C LYS A 168 -5.38 9.55 5.02
N LEU A 169 -5.33 8.43 4.32
CA LEU A 169 -6.51 7.63 4.10
C LEU A 169 -6.86 6.92 5.41
N HIS A 170 -8.01 7.26 5.98
CA HIS A 170 -8.56 6.57 7.14
C HIS A 170 -9.60 5.57 6.65
N LEU A 171 -9.27 4.29 6.73
CA LEU A 171 -10.22 3.24 6.47
C LEU A 171 -11.17 3.15 7.65
N HIS A 172 -12.45 3.28 7.36
CA HIS A 172 -13.49 3.21 8.36
C HIS A 172 -14.06 1.80 8.42
N TYR A 173 -13.94 1.20 9.58
CA TYR A 173 -14.50 -0.11 9.88
C TYR A 173 -15.56 0.06 10.99
N PRO A 174 -16.85 0.14 10.64
CA PRO A 174 -17.92 0.42 11.61
C PRO A 174 -17.92 -0.55 12.79
N PHE A 175 -17.58 -1.81 12.53
CA PHE A 175 -17.62 -2.87 13.54
C PHE A 175 -16.52 -2.80 14.62
N ILE A 176 -15.63 -1.80 14.60
CA ILE A 176 -14.60 -1.57 15.63
C ILE A 176 -14.71 -0.19 16.30
N GLU A 177 -15.84 0.47 16.21
CA GLU A 177 -16.05 1.81 16.82
C GLU A 177 -16.10 1.77 18.34
N SER A 178 -16.72 0.75 18.91
CA SER A 178 -16.78 0.55 20.37
C SER A 178 -16.82 -0.95 20.70
N GLU A 179 -16.65 -1.29 21.99
CA GLU A 179 -16.77 -2.68 22.46
C GLU A 179 -18.15 -3.25 22.15
N GLN A 180 -19.21 -2.49 22.43
CA GLN A 180 -20.59 -2.94 22.15
C GLN A 180 -20.84 -3.22 20.66
N VAL A 181 -20.29 -2.37 19.77
CA VAL A 181 -20.42 -2.56 18.31
C VAL A 181 -19.63 -3.78 17.85
N LEU A 182 -18.44 -4.00 18.42
CA LEU A 182 -17.66 -5.19 18.12
C LEU A 182 -18.35 -6.47 18.60
N GLU A 183 -18.88 -6.49 19.80
CA GLU A 183 -19.64 -7.64 20.34
C GLU A 183 -20.89 -7.94 19.50
N GLU A 184 -21.65 -6.90 19.11
CA GLU A 184 -22.80 -7.06 18.26
C GLU A 184 -22.42 -7.59 16.85
N PHE A 185 -21.32 -7.11 16.30
CA PHE A 185 -20.80 -7.64 15.03
C PHE A 185 -20.46 -9.13 15.15
N LEU A 186 -19.77 -9.55 16.22
CA LEU A 186 -19.44 -10.96 16.46
C LEU A 186 -20.71 -11.78 16.65
N ARG A 187 -21.67 -11.31 17.45
CA ARG A 187 -22.93 -11.97 17.69
C ARG A 187 -23.73 -12.23 16.40
N LEU A 188 -23.80 -11.22 15.53
CA LEU A 188 -24.47 -11.34 14.22
C LEU A 188 -23.74 -12.32 13.30
N TRP A 189 -22.42 -12.31 13.32
CA TRP A 189 -21.61 -13.23 12.54
C TRP A 189 -21.75 -14.68 13.04
N GLU A 190 -21.65 -14.91 14.34
CA GLU A 190 -21.82 -16.25 14.97
C GLU A 190 -23.25 -16.79 14.76
N ALA A 191 -24.26 -15.92 14.77
CA ALA A 191 -25.63 -16.29 14.45
C ALA A 191 -25.88 -16.51 12.95
N GLY A 192 -24.91 -16.20 12.07
CA GLY A 192 -25.08 -16.31 10.61
C GLY A 192 -26.01 -15.27 10.01
N THR A 193 -26.30 -14.17 10.73
CA THR A 193 -27.25 -13.11 10.31
C THR A 193 -26.55 -11.82 9.88
N LEU A 194 -25.22 -11.76 9.97
CA LEU A 194 -24.44 -10.62 9.47
C LEU A 194 -24.67 -10.48 7.95
N PRO A 195 -24.93 -9.26 7.43
CA PRO A 195 -25.03 -9.05 5.98
C PRO A 195 -23.76 -9.51 5.25
N ARG A 196 -23.91 -10.26 4.15
CA ARG A 196 -22.77 -10.79 3.38
C ARG A 196 -21.79 -9.68 2.93
N SER A 197 -22.30 -8.49 2.60
CA SER A 197 -21.49 -7.33 2.22
C SER A 197 -20.56 -6.84 3.36
N SER A 198 -20.90 -7.13 4.61
CA SER A 198 -20.09 -6.78 5.79
C SER A 198 -18.99 -7.80 6.07
N TRP A 199 -19.00 -8.98 5.42
CA TRP A 199 -18.00 -10.02 5.57
C TRP A 199 -16.80 -9.76 4.65
N THR A 200 -16.06 -8.70 4.95
CA THR A 200 -14.86 -8.26 4.22
C THR A 200 -13.60 -8.94 4.76
N HIS A 201 -12.45 -8.72 4.11
CA HIS A 201 -11.16 -9.19 4.64
C HIS A 201 -10.86 -8.58 6.02
N GLY A 202 -11.14 -7.30 6.22
CA GLY A 202 -11.01 -6.67 7.56
C GLY A 202 -11.88 -7.34 8.62
N ALA A 203 -13.08 -7.83 8.26
CA ALA A 203 -13.94 -8.61 9.14
C ALA A 203 -13.31 -9.98 9.52
N HIS A 204 -12.70 -10.68 8.56
CA HIS A 204 -11.93 -11.91 8.85
C HIS A 204 -10.79 -11.64 9.83
N VAL A 205 -10.04 -10.54 9.64
CA VAL A 205 -8.97 -10.12 10.55
C VAL A 205 -9.52 -9.81 11.95
N ALA A 206 -10.66 -9.10 12.02
CA ALA A 206 -11.30 -8.77 13.30
C ALA A 206 -11.69 -10.02 14.11
N VAL A 207 -12.33 -10.99 13.45
CA VAL A 207 -12.72 -12.27 14.09
C VAL A 207 -11.49 -13.04 14.56
N ALA A 208 -10.45 -13.14 13.75
CA ALA A 208 -9.22 -13.82 14.11
C ALA A 208 -8.52 -13.13 15.31
N ALA A 209 -8.49 -11.79 15.35
CA ALA A 209 -7.91 -11.03 16.44
C ALA A 209 -8.74 -11.14 17.73
N TYR A 210 -10.06 -11.12 17.61
CA TYR A 210 -11.00 -11.24 18.73
C TYR A 210 -10.77 -12.53 19.49
N TYR A 211 -10.75 -13.67 18.79
CA TYR A 211 -10.49 -14.95 19.46
C TYR A 211 -9.04 -15.12 19.92
N ALA A 212 -8.07 -14.60 19.15
CA ALA A 212 -6.66 -14.70 19.52
C ALA A 212 -6.28 -13.93 20.79
N PHE A 213 -7.10 -12.96 21.22
CA PHE A 213 -6.84 -12.18 22.44
C PHE A 213 -6.98 -13.03 23.71
N ASP A 214 -8.02 -13.87 23.79
CA ASP A 214 -8.32 -14.64 24.99
C ASP A 214 -7.94 -16.13 24.89
N HIS A 215 -7.66 -16.65 23.69
CA HIS A 215 -7.47 -18.07 23.48
C HIS A 215 -6.10 -18.43 22.92
N PRO A 216 -5.57 -19.62 23.27
CA PRO A 216 -4.39 -20.20 22.61
C PRO A 216 -4.60 -20.27 21.09
N GLN A 217 -3.50 -20.25 20.35
CA GLN A 217 -3.52 -20.16 18.87
C GLN A 217 -4.41 -21.21 18.21
N GLU A 218 -4.30 -22.48 18.61
CA GLU A 218 -5.09 -23.54 17.98
C GLU A 218 -6.58 -23.41 18.32
N THR A 219 -6.93 -23.05 19.55
CA THR A 219 -8.33 -22.81 19.95
C THR A 219 -8.93 -21.64 19.15
N ALA A 220 -8.22 -20.51 19.07
CA ALA A 220 -8.65 -19.32 18.31
C ALA A 220 -8.83 -19.67 16.82
N PHE A 221 -7.92 -20.47 16.24
CA PHE A 221 -8.05 -20.94 14.87
C PHE A 221 -9.31 -21.82 14.69
N GLN A 222 -9.56 -22.79 15.58
CA GLN A 222 -10.73 -23.67 15.47
C GLN A 222 -12.04 -22.90 15.61
N MET A 223 -12.11 -21.90 16.49
CA MET A 223 -13.27 -21.03 16.63
C MET A 223 -13.50 -20.23 15.34
N THR A 224 -12.46 -19.61 14.80
CA THR A 224 -12.50 -18.88 13.52
C THR A 224 -12.96 -19.79 12.38
N LYS A 225 -12.39 -20.99 12.26
CA LYS A 225 -12.74 -21.99 11.25
C LYS A 225 -14.21 -22.39 11.32
N SER A 226 -14.66 -22.79 12.50
CA SER A 226 -16.03 -23.25 12.73
C SER A 226 -17.03 -22.15 12.40
N GLY A 227 -16.76 -20.92 12.83
CA GLY A 227 -17.59 -19.77 12.53
C GLY A 227 -17.67 -19.43 11.04
N ILE A 228 -16.54 -19.48 10.30
CA ILE A 228 -16.55 -19.26 8.85
C ILE A 228 -17.38 -20.32 8.13
N LEU A 229 -17.19 -21.59 8.51
CA LEU A 229 -17.96 -22.70 7.92
C LEU A 229 -19.47 -22.53 8.16
N HIS A 230 -19.86 -22.19 9.40
CA HIS A 230 -21.25 -21.90 9.76
C HIS A 230 -21.80 -20.70 8.99
N PHE A 231 -21.10 -19.58 9.03
CA PHE A 231 -21.53 -18.35 8.36
C PHE A 231 -21.72 -18.56 6.86
N ASN A 232 -20.81 -19.26 6.19
CA ASN A 232 -20.92 -19.55 4.77
C ASN A 232 -22.23 -20.30 4.45
N VAL A 233 -22.58 -21.29 5.27
CA VAL A 233 -23.84 -22.03 5.10
C VAL A 233 -25.05 -21.10 5.25
N CYS A 234 -25.04 -20.25 6.28
CA CYS A 234 -26.16 -19.32 6.55
C CYS A 234 -26.37 -18.29 5.43
N VAL A 235 -25.29 -17.82 4.78
CA VAL A 235 -25.39 -16.87 3.66
C VAL A 235 -25.44 -17.52 2.28
N GLY A 236 -25.65 -18.84 2.22
CA GLY A 236 -25.77 -19.58 0.95
C GLY A 236 -24.48 -19.74 0.16
N THR A 237 -23.32 -19.65 0.82
CA THR A 237 -22.02 -19.90 0.19
C THR A 237 -21.62 -21.35 0.39
N ALA A 238 -21.51 -22.12 -0.70
CA ALA A 238 -21.10 -23.52 -0.62
C ALA A 238 -19.61 -23.64 -0.26
N ASN A 239 -19.32 -24.51 0.71
CA ASN A 239 -17.93 -24.87 1.07
C ASN A 239 -17.48 -26.05 0.21
N THR A 240 -16.92 -25.77 -0.97
CA THR A 240 -16.49 -26.76 -1.96
C THR A 240 -14.97 -26.66 -2.22
N GLU A 241 -14.45 -27.49 -3.11
CA GLU A 241 -13.06 -27.41 -3.56
C GLU A 241 -12.72 -26.12 -4.30
N ASP A 242 -13.73 -25.38 -4.81
CA ASP A 242 -13.55 -24.19 -5.62
C ASP A 242 -14.14 -22.92 -4.98
N SER A 243 -14.91 -23.05 -3.86
CA SER A 243 -15.64 -21.95 -3.23
C SER A 243 -15.72 -22.07 -1.72
N GLY A 244 -16.02 -20.95 -1.06
CA GLY A 244 -16.25 -20.90 0.38
C GLY A 244 -14.97 -20.99 1.21
N TYR A 245 -14.99 -21.86 2.22
CA TYR A 245 -13.90 -22.01 3.17
C TYR A 245 -12.58 -22.45 2.52
N HIS A 246 -11.46 -21.97 3.07
CA HIS A 246 -10.12 -22.30 2.59
C HIS A 246 -9.16 -22.55 3.77
N GLU A 247 -8.78 -23.82 3.98
CA GLU A 247 -8.00 -24.24 5.14
C GLU A 247 -6.68 -23.49 5.28
N THR A 248 -5.85 -23.51 4.23
CA THR A 248 -4.52 -22.87 4.27
C THR A 248 -4.62 -21.36 4.50
N LEU A 249 -5.51 -20.64 3.79
CA LEU A 249 -5.63 -19.18 3.98
C LEU A 249 -6.19 -18.83 5.36
N THR A 250 -7.16 -19.57 5.88
CA THR A 250 -7.69 -19.33 7.22
C THR A 250 -6.64 -19.57 8.28
N ARG A 251 -5.86 -20.66 8.18
CA ARG A 251 -4.79 -20.97 9.13
C ARG A 251 -3.62 -19.98 9.01
N PHE A 252 -3.28 -19.57 7.80
CA PHE A 252 -2.28 -18.52 7.54
C PHE A 252 -2.67 -17.22 8.26
N TRP A 253 -3.88 -16.71 8.03
CA TRP A 253 -4.33 -15.47 8.63
C TRP A 253 -4.51 -15.56 10.15
N ALA A 254 -5.02 -16.67 10.66
CA ALA A 254 -5.09 -16.92 12.09
C ALA A 254 -3.69 -16.95 12.74
N GLY A 255 -2.67 -17.47 12.02
CA GLY A 255 -1.28 -17.44 12.45
C GLY A 255 -0.70 -16.02 12.49
N VAL A 256 -0.85 -15.27 11.41
CA VAL A 256 -0.35 -13.88 11.28
C VAL A 256 -1.00 -12.97 12.33
N VAL A 257 -2.32 -12.94 12.36
CA VAL A 257 -3.09 -12.07 13.26
C VAL A 257 -2.90 -12.50 14.71
N GLY A 258 -2.97 -13.79 14.99
CA GLY A 258 -2.76 -14.32 16.34
C GLY A 258 -1.34 -14.09 16.85
N GLY A 259 -0.32 -14.20 15.99
CA GLY A 259 1.06 -13.84 16.33
C GLY A 259 1.18 -12.37 16.71
N PHE A 260 0.59 -11.46 15.93
CA PHE A 260 0.55 -10.04 16.20
C PHE A 260 -0.14 -9.71 17.53
N VAL A 261 -1.31 -10.28 17.78
CA VAL A 261 -2.08 -10.04 19.01
C VAL A 261 -1.32 -10.53 20.25
N ARG A 262 -0.72 -11.72 20.20
CA ARG A 262 0.02 -12.28 21.34
C ARG A 262 1.37 -11.61 21.59
N SER A 263 2.03 -11.07 20.58
CA SER A 263 3.30 -10.33 20.75
C SER A 263 3.09 -8.90 21.17
N GLY A 264 1.90 -8.33 20.97
CA GLY A 264 1.55 -6.97 21.32
C GLY A 264 1.09 -6.85 22.80
N GLN A 265 1.24 -5.62 23.35
CA GLN A 265 0.66 -5.26 24.62
C GLN A 265 -0.55 -4.36 24.35
N PHE A 266 -1.75 -4.96 24.39
CA PHE A 266 -2.99 -4.24 24.14
C PHE A 266 -3.79 -4.09 25.45
N PRO A 267 -4.29 -2.86 25.76
CA PRO A 267 -5.00 -2.60 26.99
C PRO A 267 -6.40 -3.24 27.03
N SER A 268 -6.95 -3.60 25.88
CA SER A 268 -8.25 -4.27 25.76
C SER A 268 -8.33 -5.11 24.48
N ARG A 269 -9.33 -5.98 24.41
CA ARG A 269 -9.66 -6.75 23.22
C ARG A 269 -9.97 -5.83 22.03
N LEU A 270 -10.76 -4.78 22.24
CA LEU A 270 -11.07 -3.80 21.21
C LEU A 270 -9.80 -3.16 20.62
N GLU A 271 -8.84 -2.78 21.43
CA GLU A 271 -7.59 -2.19 20.94
C GLU A 271 -6.71 -3.20 20.19
N ALA A 272 -6.72 -4.47 20.61
CA ALA A 272 -6.06 -5.54 19.86
C ALA A 272 -6.70 -5.73 18.47
N VAL A 273 -8.04 -5.82 18.42
CA VAL A 273 -8.80 -5.94 17.16
C VAL A 273 -8.59 -4.72 16.26
N ARG A 274 -8.73 -3.51 16.80
CA ARG A 274 -8.47 -2.24 16.07
C ARG A 274 -7.08 -2.21 15.45
N SER A 275 -6.08 -2.58 16.23
CA SER A 275 -4.69 -2.58 15.78
C SER A 275 -4.45 -3.64 14.71
N ALA A 276 -5.00 -4.82 14.85
CA ALA A 276 -4.92 -5.89 13.87
C ALA A 276 -5.63 -5.50 12.54
N VAL A 277 -6.84 -4.94 12.62
CA VAL A 277 -7.59 -4.49 11.44
C VAL A 277 -6.88 -3.34 10.72
N ARG A 278 -6.34 -2.37 11.46
CA ARG A 278 -5.52 -1.29 10.86
C ARG A 278 -4.28 -1.81 10.16
N GLN A 279 -3.64 -2.85 10.72
CA GLN A 279 -2.41 -3.43 10.19
C GLN A 279 -2.64 -4.35 9.00
N PHE A 280 -3.69 -5.15 9.03
CA PHE A 280 -3.88 -6.27 8.10
C PHE A 280 -5.20 -6.23 7.32
N GLY A 281 -6.16 -5.37 7.70
CA GLY A 281 -7.51 -5.39 7.14
C GLY A 281 -7.61 -5.14 5.63
N GLU A 282 -6.60 -4.51 5.04
CA GLU A 282 -6.50 -4.27 3.59
C GLU A 282 -5.44 -5.13 2.90
N ASP A 283 -4.65 -5.88 3.66
CA ASP A 283 -3.50 -6.63 3.14
C ASP A 283 -3.87 -8.07 2.74
N ARG A 284 -5.00 -8.22 2.03
CA ARG A 284 -5.55 -9.55 1.67
C ARG A 284 -4.60 -10.42 0.85
N ASP A 285 -3.64 -9.81 0.15
CA ASP A 285 -2.69 -10.50 -0.74
C ASP A 285 -1.34 -10.84 -0.08
N ARG A 286 -1.17 -10.55 1.23
CA ARG A 286 0.07 -10.87 1.98
C ARG A 286 0.54 -12.30 1.80
N HIS A 287 -0.38 -13.26 1.73
CA HIS A 287 -0.05 -14.68 1.52
C HIS A 287 0.86 -14.91 0.31
N ARG A 288 0.79 -14.06 -0.74
CA ARG A 288 1.64 -14.16 -1.94
C ARG A 288 3.14 -13.97 -1.66
N LEU A 289 3.50 -13.32 -0.54
CA LEU A 289 4.89 -13.19 -0.11
C LEU A 289 5.44 -14.50 0.46
N HIS A 290 4.56 -15.36 0.93
CA HIS A 290 4.89 -16.57 1.68
C HIS A 290 4.78 -17.87 0.87
N TYR A 291 4.09 -17.83 -0.27
CA TYR A 291 3.90 -18.99 -1.15
C TYR A 291 4.47 -18.74 -2.53
N SER A 292 5.19 -19.73 -3.09
CA SER A 292 5.75 -19.68 -4.45
C SER A 292 4.72 -19.94 -5.55
N PHE A 293 3.53 -20.43 -5.18
CA PHE A 293 2.44 -20.83 -6.07
C PHE A 293 1.15 -20.06 -5.73
N ASP A 294 0.15 -20.14 -6.60
CA ASP A 294 -1.16 -19.50 -6.36
C ASP A 294 -1.98 -20.35 -5.36
N VAL A 295 -1.72 -20.12 -4.07
CA VAL A 295 -2.38 -20.82 -2.96
C VAL A 295 -3.91 -20.63 -2.97
N VAL A 296 -4.42 -19.54 -3.52
CA VAL A 296 -5.87 -19.23 -3.57
C VAL A 296 -6.61 -20.22 -4.48
N ARG A 297 -5.98 -20.56 -5.62
CA ARG A 297 -6.54 -21.46 -6.63
C ARG A 297 -6.18 -22.92 -6.44
N ASP A 298 -5.27 -23.21 -5.55
CA ASP A 298 -4.83 -24.57 -5.28
C ASP A 298 -5.89 -25.35 -4.47
N ARG A 299 -6.46 -26.40 -5.06
CA ARG A 299 -7.50 -27.23 -4.44
C ARG A 299 -7.01 -28.01 -3.22
N ARG A 300 -5.73 -28.41 -3.21
CA ARG A 300 -5.13 -29.08 -2.06
C ARG A 300 -4.99 -28.10 -0.89
N ALA A 301 -4.47 -26.88 -1.14
CA ALA A 301 -4.36 -25.84 -0.12
C ALA A 301 -5.73 -25.43 0.44
N ARG A 302 -6.81 -25.55 -0.35
CA ARG A 302 -8.16 -25.28 0.14
C ARG A 302 -8.66 -26.30 1.15
N ARG A 303 -8.27 -27.57 1.00
CA ARG A 303 -8.73 -28.68 1.86
C ARG A 303 -7.84 -28.91 3.07
N GLU A 304 -6.55 -28.71 2.93
CA GLU A 304 -5.55 -29.00 3.95
C GLU A 304 -4.56 -27.85 4.15
N TRP A 305 -3.90 -27.84 5.29
CA TRP A 305 -2.85 -26.88 5.58
C TRP A 305 -1.60 -27.18 4.76
N ILE A 306 -1.17 -26.22 3.94
CA ILE A 306 0.13 -26.23 3.29
C ILE A 306 1.00 -25.16 3.95
N GLN A 307 2.17 -25.57 4.42
CA GLN A 307 3.12 -24.63 5.01
C GLN A 307 3.66 -23.65 3.97
N PRO A 308 3.91 -22.38 4.35
CA PRO A 308 4.63 -21.45 3.49
C PRO A 308 6.00 -22.00 3.07
N ASP A 309 6.35 -21.82 1.80
CA ASP A 309 7.59 -22.33 1.19
C ASP A 309 8.62 -21.20 0.90
N ARG A 310 8.30 -19.94 1.24
CA ARG A 310 9.21 -18.79 1.11
C ARG A 310 9.62 -18.24 2.47
N GLU A 311 8.73 -17.49 3.14
CA GLU A 311 8.99 -16.90 4.45
C GLU A 311 8.12 -17.53 5.52
N SER A 312 8.71 -17.83 6.68
CA SER A 312 7.97 -18.40 7.81
C SER A 312 6.97 -17.41 8.41
N ILE A 313 5.79 -17.88 8.78
CA ILE A 313 4.77 -17.08 9.48
C ILE A 313 5.29 -16.59 10.85
N LEU A 314 6.20 -17.34 11.48
CA LEU A 314 6.75 -17.01 12.81
C LEU A 314 7.59 -15.73 12.82
N ASP A 315 8.11 -15.31 11.67
CA ASP A 315 8.90 -14.08 11.55
C ASP A 315 8.04 -12.81 11.40
N ILE A 316 6.75 -12.95 11.14
CA ILE A 316 5.82 -11.82 10.92
C ILE A 316 5.50 -11.07 12.22
N GLY A 317 5.55 -11.71 13.37
CA GLY A 317 5.33 -11.09 14.69
C GLY A 317 6.52 -10.24 15.18
N ARG A 318 7.68 -10.43 14.59
CA ARG A 318 8.82 -9.53 14.74
C ARG A 318 8.74 -8.51 13.60
N SER A 319 8.18 -7.32 13.87
CA SER A 319 8.50 -6.15 13.06
C SER A 319 10.01 -6.21 12.82
N PRO A 320 10.50 -6.17 11.57
CA PRO A 320 11.91 -5.89 11.40
C PRO A 320 12.10 -4.56 12.13
N ASN A 321 12.83 -4.58 13.24
CA ASN A 321 13.33 -3.38 13.88
C ASN A 321 14.06 -2.64 12.76
N LEU A 322 13.35 -1.75 12.07
CA LEU A 322 13.96 -0.73 11.25
C LEU A 322 14.86 0.02 12.24
N PRO A 323 16.18 -0.06 12.12
CA PRO A 323 17.05 0.72 12.96
C PRO A 323 16.61 2.16 12.77
N SER A 324 16.10 2.78 13.83
CA SER A 324 15.92 4.22 13.86
C SER A 324 17.26 4.82 13.43
N CYS A 325 17.21 5.90 12.66
CA CYS A 325 18.39 6.57 12.11
C CYS A 325 19.47 6.83 13.19
N GLU A 326 19.12 6.84 14.46
CA GLU A 326 20.01 7.03 15.61
C GLU A 326 20.85 5.80 16.02
N SER A 327 20.33 4.57 15.83
CA SER A 327 21.03 3.36 16.27
C SER A 327 22.18 2.93 15.33
N ARG A 328 22.25 3.44 14.10
CA ARG A 328 23.40 3.21 13.19
C ARG A 328 24.58 4.15 13.46
N GLN A 329 24.34 5.35 13.98
CA GLN A 329 25.44 6.27 14.31
C GLN A 329 26.23 5.81 15.54
N LEU A 330 25.63 5.10 16.48
CA LEU A 330 26.31 4.53 17.64
C LEU A 330 27.19 3.31 17.29
N ARG A 331 26.78 2.46 16.35
CA ARG A 331 27.59 1.30 15.93
C ARG A 331 28.83 1.68 15.12
N ASN A 332 28.75 2.70 14.28
CA ASN A 332 29.90 3.16 13.50
C ASN A 332 30.92 3.94 14.32
N ARG A 333 30.55 4.50 15.48
CA ARG A 333 31.51 5.12 16.42
C ARG A 333 32.27 4.10 17.27
N LEU A 334 31.73 2.91 17.49
CA LEU A 334 32.38 1.83 18.25
C LEU A 334 33.36 0.98 17.42
N MET A 335 33.25 1.03 16.09
CA MET A 335 34.16 0.28 15.19
C MET A 335 35.36 1.12 14.66
N SER A 336 35.40 2.43 14.95
CA SER A 336 36.49 3.32 14.53
C SER A 336 37.49 3.69 15.66
N SER A 337 37.39 3.01 16.80
CA SER A 337 38.30 3.19 17.95
C SER A 337 38.81 1.83 18.49
N GLY A 338 39.31 1.03 17.56
CA GLY A 338 40.01 -0.20 17.86
C GLY A 338 41.13 -0.42 16.86
#